data_3738d5f1b47633f279fbd84f71378530
#
_entry.id   3738d5f1b47633f279fbd84f71378530
#
_cell.length_a   1.000
_cell.length_b   1.000
_cell.length_c   1.000
_cell.angle_alpha   90.00
_cell.angle_beta   90.00
_cell.angle_gamma   90.00
#
_symmetry.space_group_name_H-M   'P 1'
#
loop_
_entity.id
_entity.type
_entity.pdbx_description
1 polymer ?
#
loop_
_entity_poly.entity_id
_entity_poly.type
_entity_poly.pdbx_seq_one_letter_code
_entity_poly.pdbx_strand_id
1 'polypeptide(L)'
;VLFNVLMGLRRREINGVKYSDVDYINRTLRVERQVGKKLNTKKEDFAPKTFTKQEVRLKTPSSYRDLPIPDYVFEAILEQRKIYERNRSRRKSQFHDDDYICCSSYGRSRSKDFHWPYYKKLLKENNLPNIRWHDLRSTFCTLLLKNDFNPKAVSKLMGHAKEIITMDVYGDNRGII
;
A
#
# COMPACT_ATOMS: atom_id res chain seq x y z
N VAL A 1 -3.93 -1.37 -6.49
CA VAL A 1 -3.14 -0.87 -7.63
C VAL A 1 -2.91 0.63 -7.48
N LEU A 2 -3.97 1.47 -7.39
CA LEU A 2 -3.87 2.94 -7.36
C LEU A 2 -2.91 3.47 -6.29
N PHE A 3 -3.02 3.04 -5.04
CA PHE A 3 -2.10 3.42 -3.96
C PHE A 3 -0.63 3.10 -4.27
N ASN A 4 -0.37 2.07 -5.05
CA ASN A 4 0.97 1.64 -5.36
C ASN A 4 1.56 2.46 -6.54
N VAL A 5 0.79 2.61 -7.64
CA VAL A 5 1.26 3.26 -8.87
C VAL A 5 1.16 4.79 -8.83
N LEU A 6 0.22 5.36 -8.08
CA LEU A 6 -0.01 6.81 -8.02
C LEU A 6 0.49 7.47 -6.72
N MET A 7 0.80 6.69 -5.69
CA MET A 7 1.27 7.21 -4.41
C MET A 7 2.51 6.49 -3.88
N GLY A 8 2.99 5.47 -4.58
CA GLY A 8 4.21 4.75 -4.24
C GLY A 8 4.18 4.01 -2.91
N LEU A 9 3.01 3.65 -2.34
CA LEU A 9 2.92 2.94 -1.08
C LEU A 9 3.49 1.52 -1.18
N ARG A 10 4.13 1.07 -0.08
CA ARG A 10 4.53 -0.33 0.05
C ARG A 10 3.31 -1.22 0.24
N ARG A 11 3.34 -2.46 -0.25
CA ARG A 11 2.22 -3.41 -0.12
C ARG A 11 1.69 -3.55 1.31
N ARG A 12 2.57 -3.60 2.31
CA ARG A 12 2.17 -3.71 3.71
C ARG A 12 1.55 -2.42 4.26
N GLU A 13 2.00 -1.26 3.78
CA GLU A 13 1.41 0.04 4.08
C GLU A 13 -0.01 0.10 3.53
N ILE A 14 -0.23 -0.30 2.26
CA ILE A 14 -1.56 -0.36 1.62
C ILE A 14 -2.57 -1.17 2.45
N ASN A 15 -2.12 -2.29 3.03
CA ASN A 15 -2.98 -3.10 3.90
C ASN A 15 -3.20 -2.47 5.29
N GLY A 16 -2.40 -1.47 5.66
CA GLY A 16 -2.44 -0.81 6.95
C GLY A 16 -3.16 0.54 6.96
N VAL A 17 -3.40 1.16 5.79
CA VAL A 17 -4.08 2.46 5.72
C VAL A 17 -5.55 2.34 6.11
N LYS A 18 -6.02 3.31 6.90
CA LYS A 18 -7.38 3.42 7.43
C LYS A 18 -8.08 4.66 6.88
N TYR A 19 -9.40 4.68 6.96
CA TYR A 19 -10.16 5.89 6.60
C TYR A 19 -9.86 7.05 7.53
N SER A 20 -9.55 6.78 8.80
CA SER A 20 -9.10 7.77 9.78
C SER A 20 -7.73 8.39 9.49
N ASP A 21 -6.94 7.80 8.59
CA ASP A 21 -5.66 8.37 8.15
C ASP A 21 -5.83 9.40 7.02
N VAL A 22 -7.03 9.55 6.49
CA VAL A 22 -7.33 10.46 5.38
C VAL A 22 -7.77 11.81 5.93
N ASP A 23 -7.03 12.84 5.62
CA ASP A 23 -7.49 14.22 5.75
C ASP A 23 -8.30 14.59 4.48
N TYR A 24 -9.62 14.62 4.65
CA TYR A 24 -10.55 14.88 3.55
C TYR A 24 -10.58 16.36 3.12
N ILE A 25 -10.11 17.27 3.97
CA ILE A 25 -10.06 18.73 3.68
C ILE A 25 -8.80 19.03 2.86
N ASN A 26 -7.64 18.60 3.37
CA ASN A 26 -6.35 18.84 2.73
C ASN A 26 -5.98 17.79 1.69
N ARG A 27 -6.80 16.73 1.54
CA ARG A 27 -6.56 15.60 0.64
C ARG A 27 -5.18 14.99 0.83
N THR A 28 -4.85 14.65 2.08
CA THR A 28 -3.61 13.97 2.43
C THR A 28 -3.88 12.64 3.12
N LEU A 29 -2.96 11.69 2.93
CA LEU A 29 -2.98 10.38 3.56
C LEU A 29 -1.78 10.25 4.49
N ARG A 30 -2.02 10.03 5.76
CA ARG A 30 -0.99 9.71 6.74
C ARG A 30 -0.61 8.23 6.67
N VAL A 31 0.67 7.96 6.43
CA VAL A 31 1.24 6.61 6.42
C VAL A 31 2.00 6.39 7.72
N GLU A 32 1.44 5.62 8.65
CA GLU A 32 2.04 5.43 9.98
C GLU A 32 2.10 3.96 10.43
N ARG A 33 1.47 3.05 9.68
CA ARG A 33 1.43 1.62 10.02
C ARG A 33 1.52 0.72 8.81
N GLN A 34 1.78 -0.53 9.09
CA GLN A 34 1.75 -1.61 8.10
C GLN A 34 1.08 -2.84 8.68
N VAL A 35 0.43 -3.65 7.85
CA VAL A 35 -0.09 -4.96 8.24
C VAL A 35 0.82 -6.04 7.70
N GLY A 36 1.37 -6.84 8.59
CA GLY A 36 2.28 -7.94 8.30
C GLY A 36 1.83 -9.27 8.90
N LYS A 37 2.60 -10.31 8.67
CA LYS A 37 2.48 -11.58 9.36
C LYS A 37 3.47 -11.61 10.51
N LYS A 38 3.02 -11.99 11.71
CA LYS A 38 3.89 -12.37 12.82
C LYS A 38 3.94 -13.90 12.87
N LEU A 39 5.14 -14.45 12.93
CA LEU A 39 5.34 -15.86 13.19
C LEU A 39 5.00 -16.12 14.67
N ASN A 40 4.07 -17.01 14.92
CA ASN A 40 3.81 -17.51 16.27
C ASN A 40 4.88 -18.58 16.55
N THR A 41 5.99 -18.19 17.13
CA THR A 41 6.97 -19.12 17.67
C THR A 41 6.42 -19.69 18.98
N LYS A 42 5.77 -20.85 18.95
CA LYS A 42 5.74 -21.72 20.11
C LYS A 42 7.13 -22.38 20.19
N LYS A 43 7.67 -22.48 21.40
CA LYS A 43 9.01 -23.03 21.67
C LYS A 43 9.16 -24.55 21.37
N GLU A 44 8.19 -25.18 20.73
CA GLU A 44 8.22 -26.60 20.37
C GLU A 44 8.67 -26.73 18.92
N ASP A 45 9.82 -27.33 18.70
CA ASP A 45 10.52 -27.45 17.40
C ASP A 45 9.73 -28.19 16.32
N PHE A 46 8.64 -28.87 16.68
CA PHE A 46 7.80 -29.67 15.77
C PHE A 46 6.39 -29.12 15.53
N ALA A 47 6.03 -27.98 16.15
CA ALA A 47 4.70 -27.41 15.93
C ALA A 47 4.59 -26.71 14.56
N PRO A 48 3.47 -26.88 13.83
CA PRO A 48 3.29 -26.21 12.54
C PRO A 48 3.38 -24.69 12.72
N LYS A 49 4.19 -24.05 11.87
CA LYS A 49 4.40 -22.58 11.88
C LYS A 49 3.08 -21.88 11.58
N THR A 50 2.44 -21.37 12.60
CA THR A 50 1.22 -20.57 12.44
C THR A 50 1.57 -19.09 12.35
N PHE A 51 0.81 -18.34 11.53
CA PHE A 51 1.03 -16.91 11.34
C PHE A 51 -0.24 -16.15 11.70
N THR A 52 -0.10 -15.11 12.52
CA THR A 52 -1.16 -14.14 12.75
C THR A 52 -0.91 -12.86 11.98
N LYS A 53 -1.99 -12.23 11.52
CA LYS A 53 -1.90 -10.87 11.00
C LYS A 53 -1.67 -9.93 12.17
N GLN A 54 -0.72 -9.03 12.03
CA GLN A 54 -0.45 -8.01 13.03
C GLN A 54 -0.31 -6.66 12.37
N GLU A 55 -1.03 -5.67 12.92
CA GLU A 55 -0.77 -4.27 12.68
C GLU A 55 0.54 -3.91 13.41
N VAL A 56 1.47 -3.30 12.71
CA VAL A 56 2.77 -2.91 13.24
C VAL A 56 3.05 -1.47 12.84
N ARG A 57 3.52 -0.68 13.78
CA ARG A 57 4.05 0.67 13.50
C ARG A 57 5.26 0.59 12.57
N LEU A 58 5.48 1.65 11.83
CA LEU A 58 6.62 1.74 10.93
C LEU A 58 7.93 1.78 11.74
N LYS A 59 8.97 1.13 11.20
CA LYS A 59 10.22 0.90 11.94
C LYS A 59 11.12 2.12 12.04
N THR A 60 11.03 3.03 11.08
CA THR A 60 11.94 4.20 10.99
C THR A 60 11.14 5.49 10.93
N PRO A 61 11.64 6.59 11.52
CA PRO A 61 10.99 7.90 11.44
C PRO A 61 10.72 8.35 10.00
N SER A 62 11.63 8.09 9.07
CA SER A 62 11.49 8.43 7.64
C SER A 62 10.34 7.69 6.94
N SER A 63 9.84 6.62 7.52
CA SER A 63 8.68 5.89 6.97
C SER A 63 7.35 6.57 7.30
N TYR A 64 7.29 7.36 8.38
CA TYR A 64 6.12 8.17 8.71
C TYR A 64 6.06 9.38 7.79
N ARG A 65 4.97 9.54 7.07
CA ARG A 65 4.82 10.62 6.11
C ARG A 65 3.38 10.89 5.77
N ASP A 66 3.09 12.14 5.45
CA ASP A 66 1.84 12.55 4.84
C ASP A 66 2.05 12.64 3.32
N LEU A 67 1.14 12.05 2.57
CA LEU A 67 1.19 12.00 1.11
C LEU A 67 -0.01 12.74 0.54
N PRO A 68 0.17 13.61 -0.46
CA PRO A 68 -0.96 14.18 -1.20
C PRO A 68 -1.71 13.04 -1.90
N ILE A 69 -3.03 13.10 -1.86
CA ILE A 69 -3.90 12.13 -2.52
C ILE A 69 -4.29 12.72 -3.88
N PRO A 70 -3.88 12.11 -5.01
CA PRO A 70 -4.38 12.51 -6.33
C PRO A 70 -5.89 12.35 -6.42
N ASP A 71 -6.58 13.22 -7.18
CA ASP A 71 -8.03 13.24 -7.29
C ASP A 71 -8.61 11.86 -7.64
N TYR A 72 -8.01 11.15 -8.56
CA TYR A 72 -8.42 9.81 -8.96
C TYR A 72 -8.38 8.79 -7.83
N VAL A 73 -7.38 8.90 -6.94
CA VAL A 73 -7.26 8.05 -5.75
C VAL A 73 -8.27 8.46 -4.69
N PHE A 74 -8.49 9.76 -4.54
CA PHE A 74 -9.44 10.30 -3.57
C PHE A 74 -10.87 9.84 -3.89
N GLU A 75 -11.29 9.95 -5.14
CA GLU A 75 -12.59 9.44 -5.61
C GLU A 75 -12.73 7.93 -5.36
N ALA A 76 -11.67 7.16 -5.66
CA ALA A 76 -11.68 5.72 -5.39
C ALA A 76 -11.80 5.39 -3.89
N ILE A 77 -11.22 6.21 -3.00
CA ILE A 77 -11.38 6.08 -1.54
C ILE A 77 -12.83 6.33 -1.15
N LEU A 78 -13.47 7.38 -1.70
CA LEU A 78 -14.87 7.70 -1.42
C LEU A 78 -15.82 6.57 -1.88
N GLU A 79 -15.62 6.04 -3.07
CA GLU A 79 -16.40 4.90 -3.56
C GLU A 79 -16.17 3.64 -2.70
N GLN A 80 -14.94 3.37 -2.32
CA GLN A 80 -14.62 2.27 -1.42
C GLN A 80 -15.27 2.45 -0.05
N ARG A 81 -15.40 3.68 0.46
CA ARG A 81 -16.11 4.00 1.71
C ARG A 81 -17.58 3.62 1.63
N LYS A 82 -18.25 3.91 0.52
CA LYS A 82 -19.65 3.50 0.30
C LYS A 82 -19.81 1.96 0.37
N ILE A 83 -18.87 1.23 -0.21
CA ILE A 83 -18.84 -0.24 -0.15
C ILE A 83 -18.61 -0.73 1.28
N TYR A 84 -17.72 -0.08 2.02
CA TYR A 84 -17.43 -0.39 3.42
C TYR A 84 -18.68 -0.25 4.28
N GLU A 85 -19.38 0.90 4.22
CA GLU A 85 -20.59 1.18 5.00
C GLU A 85 -21.73 0.23 4.63
N ARG A 86 -21.91 -0.07 3.36
CA ARG A 86 -22.91 -1.06 2.90
C ARG A 86 -22.61 -2.46 3.46
N ASN A 87 -21.35 -2.89 3.49
CA ASN A 87 -20.96 -4.17 4.06
C ASN A 87 -21.15 -4.18 5.59
N ARG A 88 -20.81 -3.08 6.26
CA ARG A 88 -21.01 -2.89 7.70
C ARG A 88 -22.48 -3.03 8.07
N SER A 89 -23.37 -2.32 7.38
CA SER A 89 -24.82 -2.38 7.61
C SER A 89 -25.39 -3.77 7.34
N ARG A 90 -24.92 -4.46 6.29
CA ARG A 90 -25.39 -5.80 5.93
C ARG A 90 -24.91 -6.89 6.88
N ARG A 91 -23.67 -6.81 7.36
CA ARG A 91 -23.04 -7.85 8.20
C ARG A 91 -23.28 -7.66 9.69
N LYS A 92 -23.65 -6.47 10.12
CA LYS A 92 -23.96 -6.14 11.53
C LYS A 92 -22.86 -6.64 12.50
N SER A 93 -23.23 -7.47 13.46
CA SER A 93 -22.32 -8.03 14.47
C SER A 93 -21.17 -8.90 13.92
N GLN A 94 -21.27 -9.38 12.69
CA GLN A 94 -20.20 -10.14 12.04
C GLN A 94 -19.15 -9.24 11.37
N PHE A 95 -19.40 -7.93 11.29
CA PHE A 95 -18.49 -6.98 10.67
C PHE A 95 -17.43 -6.53 11.69
N HIS A 96 -16.17 -6.56 11.27
CA HIS A 96 -15.03 -6.03 12.03
C HIS A 96 -14.78 -4.60 11.59
N ASP A 97 -15.13 -3.66 12.44
CA ASP A 97 -15.00 -2.22 12.18
C ASP A 97 -13.57 -1.73 12.47
N ASP A 98 -12.60 -2.37 11.78
CA ASP A 98 -11.16 -2.07 11.93
C ASP A 98 -10.72 -0.84 11.13
N ASP A 99 -11.64 -0.21 10.41
CA ASP A 99 -11.49 1.03 9.64
C ASP A 99 -10.52 0.94 8.45
N TYR A 100 -10.08 -0.24 8.02
CA TYR A 100 -9.16 -0.38 6.88
C TYR A 100 -9.82 -0.04 5.54
N ILE A 101 -9.14 0.80 4.72
CA ILE A 101 -9.56 1.09 3.34
C ILE A 101 -9.51 -0.19 2.50
N CYS A 102 -8.43 -0.96 2.61
CA CYS A 102 -8.25 -2.22 1.92
C CYS A 102 -8.65 -3.41 2.81
N CYS A 103 -9.94 -3.62 2.99
CA CYS A 103 -10.48 -4.70 3.82
C CYS A 103 -11.25 -5.76 3.02
N SER A 104 -11.61 -6.85 3.69
CA SER A 104 -12.56 -7.85 3.20
C SER A 104 -13.99 -7.32 3.33
N SER A 105 -14.98 -8.05 2.76
CA SER A 105 -16.40 -7.74 2.96
C SER A 105 -16.86 -7.87 4.41
N TYR A 106 -16.05 -8.40 5.30
CA TYR A 106 -16.25 -8.47 6.75
C TYR A 106 -15.42 -7.42 7.53
N GLY A 107 -14.83 -6.42 6.87
CA GLY A 107 -14.06 -5.35 7.49
C GLY A 107 -12.62 -5.70 7.90
N ARG A 108 -12.23 -6.96 7.90
CA ARG A 108 -10.88 -7.40 8.29
C ARG A 108 -9.83 -7.01 7.25
N SER A 109 -8.65 -6.62 7.71
CA SER A 109 -7.52 -6.36 6.81
C SER A 109 -7.26 -7.52 5.85
N ARG A 110 -6.82 -7.23 4.63
CA ARG A 110 -6.50 -8.25 3.61
C ARG A 110 -5.21 -9.00 3.96
N SER A 111 -5.07 -10.21 3.42
CA SER A 111 -3.78 -10.93 3.44
C SER A 111 -2.78 -10.22 2.52
N LYS A 112 -1.47 -10.47 2.72
CA LYS A 112 -0.42 -9.84 1.90
C LYS A 112 -0.55 -10.15 0.40
N ASP A 113 -1.14 -11.31 0.06
CA ASP A 113 -1.17 -11.81 -1.32
C ASP A 113 -2.58 -11.78 -1.94
N PHE A 114 -3.57 -11.14 -1.26
CA PHE A 114 -4.96 -11.11 -1.73
C PHE A 114 -5.12 -10.47 -3.12
N HIS A 115 -4.24 -9.53 -3.45
CA HIS A 115 -4.29 -8.79 -4.71
C HIS A 115 -3.80 -9.62 -5.91
N TRP A 116 -3.04 -10.68 -5.68
CA TRP A 116 -2.31 -11.40 -6.71
C TRP A 116 -3.19 -11.90 -7.87
N PRO A 117 -4.27 -12.65 -7.65
CA PRO A 117 -5.11 -13.15 -8.75
C PRO A 117 -5.75 -12.00 -9.54
N TYR A 118 -6.22 -10.96 -8.85
CA TYR A 118 -6.86 -9.80 -9.48
C TYR A 118 -5.86 -8.97 -10.28
N TYR A 119 -4.65 -8.81 -9.77
CA TYR A 119 -3.59 -8.07 -10.44
C TYR A 119 -3.13 -8.79 -11.71
N LYS A 120 -2.90 -10.09 -11.65
CA LYS A 120 -2.54 -10.89 -12.84
C LYS A 120 -3.63 -10.89 -13.89
N LYS A 121 -4.88 -10.98 -13.47
CA LYS A 121 -6.03 -10.85 -14.35
C LYS A 121 -6.05 -9.49 -15.06
N LEU A 122 -5.88 -8.39 -14.30
CA LEU A 122 -5.82 -7.03 -14.83
C LEU A 122 -4.72 -6.87 -15.89
N LEU A 123 -3.51 -7.35 -15.62
CA LEU A 123 -2.39 -7.30 -16.59
C LEU A 123 -2.76 -8.05 -17.88
N LYS A 124 -3.29 -9.27 -17.76
CA LYS A 124 -3.66 -10.12 -18.90
C LYS A 124 -4.78 -9.49 -19.75
N GLU A 125 -5.85 -9.02 -19.12
CA GLU A 125 -7.03 -8.47 -19.80
C GLU A 125 -6.71 -7.16 -20.55
N ASN A 126 -5.67 -6.42 -20.12
CA ASN A 126 -5.25 -5.17 -20.74
C ASN A 126 -3.95 -5.30 -21.57
N ASN A 127 -3.53 -6.53 -21.88
CA ASN A 127 -2.30 -6.80 -22.64
C ASN A 127 -1.06 -6.10 -22.07
N LEU A 128 -0.98 -5.94 -20.75
CA LEU A 128 0.14 -5.31 -20.07
C LEU A 128 1.25 -6.34 -19.80
N PRO A 129 2.52 -5.92 -19.76
CA PRO A 129 3.63 -6.82 -19.44
C PRO A 129 3.46 -7.43 -18.04
N ASN A 130 3.97 -8.66 -17.88
CA ASN A 130 3.86 -9.40 -16.63
C ASN A 130 4.85 -8.87 -15.57
N ILE A 131 4.65 -7.66 -15.09
CA ILE A 131 5.45 -7.02 -14.06
C ILE A 131 5.05 -7.47 -12.65
N ARG A 132 5.98 -7.35 -11.70
CA ARG A 132 5.71 -7.67 -10.28
C ARG A 132 4.96 -6.51 -9.63
N TRP A 133 4.18 -6.82 -8.59
CA TRP A 133 3.48 -5.79 -7.82
C TRP A 133 4.41 -4.69 -7.26
N HIS A 134 5.61 -5.06 -6.84
CA HIS A 134 6.56 -4.10 -6.28
C HIS A 134 7.09 -3.11 -7.33
N ASP A 135 7.15 -3.54 -8.58
CA ASP A 135 7.66 -2.72 -9.68
C ASP A 135 6.74 -1.51 -9.98
N LEU A 136 5.45 -1.58 -9.63
CA LEU A 136 4.55 -0.42 -9.68
C LEU A 136 5.03 0.75 -8.81
N ARG A 137 5.60 0.47 -7.64
CA ARG A 137 6.18 1.49 -6.79
C ARG A 137 7.49 2.04 -7.38
N SER A 138 8.31 1.19 -7.98
CA SER A 138 9.52 1.63 -8.70
C SER A 138 9.14 2.49 -9.90
N THR A 139 8.08 2.13 -10.63
CA THR A 139 7.52 2.93 -11.72
C THR A 139 7.11 4.33 -11.24
N PHE A 140 6.41 4.44 -10.11
CA PHE A 140 6.05 5.74 -9.51
C PHE A 140 7.31 6.59 -9.25
N CYS A 141 8.33 6.01 -8.62
CA CYS A 141 9.60 6.69 -8.37
C CYS A 141 10.26 7.18 -9.67
N THR A 142 10.37 6.30 -10.66
CA THR A 142 10.99 6.62 -11.96
C THR A 142 10.21 7.71 -12.70
N LEU A 143 8.88 7.67 -12.68
CA LEU A 143 8.04 8.69 -13.32
C LEU A 143 8.25 10.08 -12.70
N LEU A 144 8.31 10.16 -11.37
CA LEU A 144 8.59 11.44 -10.69
C LEU A 144 9.97 11.98 -11.08
N LEU A 145 11.00 11.13 -11.07
CA LEU A 145 12.36 11.55 -11.43
C LEU A 145 12.49 11.93 -12.90
N LYS A 146 11.78 11.26 -13.81
CA LYS A 146 11.74 11.61 -15.25
C LYS A 146 10.99 12.93 -15.54
N ASN A 147 10.13 13.35 -14.62
CA ASN A 147 9.44 14.65 -14.67
C ASN A 147 10.13 15.70 -13.80
N ASP A 148 11.44 15.60 -13.61
CA ASP A 148 12.31 16.56 -12.94
C ASP A 148 11.96 16.88 -11.49
N PHE A 149 11.21 15.98 -10.83
CA PHE A 149 11.01 16.10 -9.38
C PHE A 149 12.33 15.93 -8.63
N ASN A 150 12.56 16.80 -7.66
CA ASN A 150 13.78 16.74 -6.84
C ASN A 150 13.95 15.35 -6.18
N PRO A 151 15.08 14.64 -6.38
CA PRO A 151 15.30 13.30 -5.85
C PRO A 151 15.13 13.18 -4.35
N LYS A 152 15.48 14.23 -3.60
CA LYS A 152 15.30 14.28 -2.14
C LYS A 152 13.81 14.32 -1.77
N ALA A 153 13.00 15.09 -2.49
CA ALA A 153 11.56 15.12 -2.31
C ALA A 153 10.93 13.76 -2.65
N VAL A 154 11.35 13.12 -3.75
CA VAL A 154 10.90 11.78 -4.15
C VAL A 154 11.27 10.75 -3.08
N SER A 155 12.50 10.77 -2.57
CA SER A 155 12.95 9.90 -1.49
C SER A 155 12.07 10.03 -0.24
N LYS A 156 11.69 11.27 0.12
CA LYS A 156 10.80 11.56 1.25
C LYS A 156 9.39 11.01 1.00
N LEU A 157 8.82 11.22 -0.18
CA LEU A 157 7.52 10.67 -0.58
C LEU A 157 7.52 9.14 -0.54
N MET A 158 8.61 8.53 -0.99
CA MET A 158 8.80 7.09 -0.95
C MET A 158 9.00 6.54 0.47
N GLY A 159 9.39 7.38 1.44
CA GLY A 159 9.77 6.94 2.78
C GLY A 159 11.02 6.06 2.76
N HIS A 160 12.01 6.43 1.97
CA HIS A 160 13.35 5.82 1.96
C HIS A 160 14.18 6.42 3.09
N ALA A 161 14.91 5.56 3.81
CA ALA A 161 15.80 6.00 4.89
C ALA A 161 17.04 6.71 4.36
N LYS A 162 17.43 6.45 3.10
CA LYS A 162 18.59 7.05 2.43
C LYS A 162 18.18 7.46 1.01
N GLU A 163 18.64 8.63 0.57
CA GLU A 163 18.39 9.16 -0.79
C GLU A 163 19.00 8.28 -1.88
N ILE A 164 20.12 7.61 -1.59
CA ILE A 164 20.82 6.72 -2.52
C ILE A 164 19.90 5.64 -3.09
N ILE A 165 18.95 5.12 -2.31
CA ILE A 165 17.97 4.12 -2.77
C ILE A 165 17.10 4.67 -3.91
N THR A 166 16.79 5.96 -3.88
CA THR A 166 16.02 6.63 -4.93
C THR A 166 16.88 6.85 -6.18
N MET A 167 18.15 7.18 -5.98
CA MET A 167 19.11 7.40 -7.08
C MET A 167 19.47 6.09 -7.80
N ASP A 168 19.61 4.98 -7.08
CA ASP A 168 19.86 3.65 -7.64
C ASP A 168 18.72 3.23 -8.60
N VAL A 169 17.46 3.45 -8.19
CA VAL A 169 16.29 3.17 -9.05
C VAL A 169 16.33 3.99 -10.35
N TYR A 170 16.89 5.21 -10.32
CA TYR A 170 17.03 6.06 -11.49
C TYR A 170 18.25 5.66 -12.33
N GLY A 171 19.35 5.24 -11.70
CA GLY A 171 20.59 4.81 -12.35
C GLY A 171 20.39 3.57 -13.22
N ASP A 172 19.71 2.56 -12.72
CA ASP A 172 19.42 1.31 -13.44
C ASP A 172 18.57 1.52 -14.70
N ASN A 173 17.78 2.60 -14.77
CA ASN A 173 16.90 2.87 -15.91
C ASN A 173 17.50 3.80 -16.97
N ARG A 174 18.72 4.32 -16.80
CA ARG A 174 19.41 5.14 -17.83
C ARG A 174 20.02 4.33 -18.98
N GLY A 175 20.06 3.01 -18.85
CA GLY A 175 20.61 2.09 -19.85
C GLY A 175 19.61 1.44 -20.79
N ILE A 176 18.31 1.83 -20.70
CA ILE A 176 17.24 1.29 -21.54
C ILE A 176 16.60 2.46 -22.31
N ILE A 177 17.34 3.00 -23.26
CA ILE A 177 16.86 3.79 -24.41
C ILE A 177 17.53 3.23 -25.63
#